data_700e19233e2750711cd8c51561cb8a06
#
_entry.id   700e19233e2750711cd8c51561cb8a06
#
_cell.length_a   1.000
_cell.length_b   1.000
_cell.length_c   1.000
_cell.angle_alpha   90.00
_cell.angle_beta   90.00
_cell.angle_gamma   90.00
#
_symmetry.space_group_name_H-M   'P 1'
#
loop_
_entity.id
_entity.type
_entity.pdbx_description
1 polymer ?
#
loop_
_entity_poly.entity_id
_entity_poly.type
_entity_poly.pdbx_seq_one_letter_code
_entity_poly.pdbx_strand_id
1 'polypeptide(L)'
;MGDAAVHATRAAALVEGSVVMKLASLKNGSRDGKLVVVSRDLKKAVAVPQIATTMQFALDHWSSVAPALAEVYQGLNHGTVQDEFVFSEQDCESPLPRAYQWADGSAYVNHVELVRRARNSEMPPSFWTDPLMYQGGSDDFIGPRDQIEVVSTEYGIDFEGEVAVI
;
A
#
# COMPACT_ATOMS: atom_id res chain seq x y z
N MET A 1 -12.25 -29.94 -19.49
CA MET A 1 -12.64 -29.59 -18.12
C MET A 1 -11.54 -30.07 -17.19
N GLY A 2 -10.66 -29.26 -16.76
CA GLY A 2 -9.59 -29.60 -15.83
C GLY A 2 -8.33 -28.83 -16.17
N ASP A 3 -8.20 -27.60 -15.64
CA ASP A 3 -6.90 -26.98 -15.34
C ASP A 3 -7.01 -25.57 -14.71
N ALA A 4 -8.21 -25.07 -14.48
CA ALA A 4 -8.40 -23.76 -13.84
C ALA A 4 -8.28 -23.80 -12.29
N ALA A 5 -8.28 -24.99 -11.69
CA ALA A 5 -8.27 -25.14 -10.23
C ALA A 5 -6.86 -25.20 -9.62
N VAL A 6 -5.82 -25.35 -10.41
CA VAL A 6 -4.44 -25.54 -9.90
C VAL A 6 -3.72 -24.21 -9.65
N HIS A 7 -4.15 -23.10 -10.26
CA HIS A 7 -3.49 -21.81 -10.09
C HIS A 7 -4.00 -20.97 -8.91
N ALA A 8 -5.20 -21.25 -8.40
CA ALA A 8 -5.75 -20.51 -7.24
C ALA A 8 -5.15 -20.95 -5.88
N THR A 9 -4.52 -22.10 -5.80
CA THR A 9 -4.03 -22.66 -4.51
C THR A 9 -2.60 -22.24 -4.17
N ARG A 10 -1.92 -21.53 -5.06
CA ARG A 10 -0.52 -21.13 -4.85
C ARG A 10 -0.33 -19.74 -4.22
N ALA A 11 -1.39 -18.94 -4.13
CA ALA A 11 -1.34 -17.59 -3.53
C ALA A 11 -1.57 -17.58 -2.01
N ALA A 12 -1.88 -18.71 -1.39
CA ALA A 12 -2.18 -18.82 0.04
C ALA A 12 -1.19 -19.68 0.84
N ALA A 13 -0.01 -19.99 0.30
CA ALA A 13 1.07 -20.46 1.15
C ALA A 13 1.62 -19.25 1.92
N LEU A 14 0.92 -18.85 2.99
CA LEU A 14 1.55 -18.13 4.09
C LEU A 14 2.78 -18.96 4.46
N VAL A 15 3.96 -18.40 4.18
CA VAL A 15 5.22 -19.00 4.64
C VAL A 15 5.07 -19.13 6.16
N GLU A 16 5.00 -20.36 6.66
CA GLU A 16 5.00 -20.63 8.10
C GLU A 16 6.19 -19.90 8.69
N GLY A 17 5.92 -18.91 9.57
CA GLY A 17 6.95 -18.07 10.18
C GLY A 17 7.02 -16.63 9.66
N SER A 18 6.21 -16.20 8.69
CA SER A 18 6.20 -14.79 8.30
C SER A 18 5.66 -13.92 9.43
N VAL A 19 6.51 -13.09 10.00
CA VAL A 19 6.09 -12.09 10.99
C VAL A 19 5.35 -11.00 10.26
N VAL A 20 4.05 -10.85 10.54
CA VAL A 20 3.29 -9.68 10.09
C VAL A 20 3.81 -8.47 10.84
N MET A 21 4.49 -7.57 10.14
CA MET A 21 5.01 -6.32 10.70
C MET A 21 4.29 -5.11 10.11
N LYS A 22 4.43 -3.97 10.77
CA LYS A 22 3.90 -2.70 10.29
C LYS A 22 5.05 -1.74 10.00
N LEU A 23 5.03 -1.20 8.81
CA LEU A 23 6.00 -0.24 8.33
C LEU A 23 5.29 1.04 7.89
N ALA A 24 5.98 2.17 7.94
CA ALA A 24 5.48 3.43 7.41
C ALA A 24 6.62 4.28 6.85
N SER A 25 6.27 5.18 5.94
CA SER A 25 7.14 6.25 5.47
C SER A 25 6.78 7.54 6.19
N LEU A 26 7.70 8.16 6.92
CA LEU A 26 7.48 9.42 7.59
C LEU A 26 8.06 10.59 6.80
N LYS A 27 7.37 11.72 6.86
CA LYS A 27 7.82 13.01 6.33
C LYS A 27 9.17 13.39 6.92
N ASN A 28 10.13 13.72 6.08
CA ASN A 28 11.47 14.16 6.48
C ASN A 28 12.04 15.25 5.57
N GLY A 29 11.19 15.82 4.68
CA GLY A 29 11.57 16.80 3.68
C GLY A 29 12.16 16.21 2.40
N SER A 30 12.38 14.89 2.34
CA SER A 30 12.71 14.20 1.08
C SER A 30 11.43 13.74 0.39
N ARG A 31 11.52 13.40 -0.90
CA ARG A 31 10.37 12.93 -1.68
C ARG A 31 9.95 11.49 -1.36
N ASP A 32 10.76 10.72 -0.69
CA ASP A 32 10.50 9.30 -0.37
C ASP A 32 10.21 9.06 1.12
N GLY A 33 10.35 10.11 1.93
CA GLY A 33 10.26 10.00 3.37
C GLY A 33 11.36 9.13 3.99
N LYS A 34 11.20 8.76 5.25
CA LYS A 34 12.09 7.82 5.95
C LYS A 34 11.32 6.62 6.43
N LEU A 35 11.91 5.44 6.31
CA LEU A 35 11.31 4.19 6.80
C LEU A 35 11.29 4.16 8.32
N VAL A 36 10.15 3.74 8.87
CA VAL A 36 10.01 3.41 10.28
C VAL A 36 9.29 2.08 10.47
N VAL A 37 9.65 1.38 11.53
CA VAL A 37 8.87 0.24 12.03
C VAL A 37 7.85 0.77 13.04
N VAL A 38 6.59 0.35 12.90
CA VAL A 38 5.47 0.83 13.72
C VAL A 38 4.97 -0.29 14.61
N SER A 39 4.67 0.01 15.87
CA SER A 39 4.14 -0.96 16.82
C SER A 39 2.77 -1.50 16.41
N ARG A 40 2.41 -2.68 16.93
CA ARG A 40 1.13 -3.35 16.62
C ARG A 40 -0.08 -2.47 16.93
N ASP A 41 -0.02 -1.72 18.00
CA ASP A 41 -1.09 -0.85 18.50
C ASP A 41 -1.08 0.56 17.88
N LEU A 42 -0.16 0.83 16.94
CA LEU A 42 0.00 2.11 16.25
C LEU A 42 0.33 3.30 17.16
N LYS A 43 0.95 3.04 18.32
CA LYS A 43 1.28 4.12 19.26
C LYS A 43 2.73 4.55 19.21
N LYS A 44 3.61 3.67 18.77
CA LYS A 44 5.05 3.86 18.78
C LYS A 44 5.66 3.54 17.43
N ALA A 45 6.75 4.19 17.13
CA ALA A 45 7.57 3.87 15.97
C ALA A 45 9.05 4.02 16.31
N VAL A 46 9.90 3.43 15.48
CA VAL A 46 11.34 3.58 15.52
C VAL A 46 11.90 3.68 14.11
N ALA A 47 12.82 4.63 13.90
CA ALA A 47 13.53 4.77 12.65
C ALA A 47 14.62 3.69 12.52
N VAL A 48 14.80 3.19 11.31
CA VAL A 48 15.71 2.07 11.03
C VAL A 48 16.70 2.36 9.90
N PRO A 49 17.38 3.52 9.89
CA PRO A 49 18.24 3.94 8.77
C PRO A 49 19.43 3.00 8.55
N GLN A 50 19.84 2.25 9.56
CA GLN A 50 20.91 1.25 9.47
C GLN A 50 20.47 -0.04 8.76
N ILE A 51 19.14 -0.26 8.61
CA ILE A 51 18.59 -1.42 7.89
C ILE A 51 18.11 -0.98 6.52
N ALA A 52 17.27 0.04 6.47
CA ALA A 52 16.75 0.62 5.24
C ALA A 52 16.37 2.09 5.46
N THR A 53 16.74 2.95 4.53
CA THR A 53 16.48 4.39 4.65
C THR A 53 15.08 4.77 4.21
N THR A 54 14.51 4.05 3.21
CA THR A 54 13.19 4.29 2.63
C THR A 54 12.42 2.98 2.44
N MET A 55 11.11 3.06 2.27
CA MET A 55 10.29 1.90 1.94
C MET A 55 10.72 1.28 0.61
N GLN A 56 10.99 2.11 -0.41
CA GLN A 56 11.46 1.61 -1.70
C GLN A 56 12.74 0.78 -1.55
N PHE A 57 13.72 1.28 -0.81
CA PHE A 57 14.96 0.52 -0.56
C PHE A 57 14.66 -0.81 0.13
N ALA A 58 13.76 -0.81 1.12
CA ALA A 58 13.39 -2.04 1.83
C ALA A 58 12.75 -3.07 0.90
N LEU A 59 11.87 -2.64 0.00
CA LEU A 59 11.20 -3.52 -0.96
C LEU A 59 12.17 -4.09 -2.00
N ASP A 60 13.06 -3.25 -2.53
CA ASP A 60 14.09 -3.67 -3.50
C ASP A 60 15.07 -4.72 -2.91
N HIS A 61 15.25 -4.70 -1.58
CA HIS A 61 16.17 -5.58 -0.86
C HIS A 61 15.44 -6.48 0.15
N TRP A 62 14.16 -6.75 -0.05
CA TRP A 62 13.28 -7.37 0.94
C TRP A 62 13.84 -8.63 1.58
N SER A 63 14.32 -9.55 0.78
CA SER A 63 14.87 -10.84 1.27
C SER A 63 16.03 -10.67 2.27
N SER A 64 16.79 -9.58 2.15
CA SER A 64 17.94 -9.31 3.02
C SER A 64 17.59 -8.47 4.24
N VAL A 65 16.61 -7.54 4.13
CA VAL A 65 16.28 -6.61 5.22
C VAL A 65 15.08 -7.04 6.07
N ALA A 66 14.16 -7.81 5.52
CA ALA A 66 12.95 -8.21 6.23
C ALA A 66 13.20 -8.94 7.57
N PRO A 67 14.18 -9.83 7.70
CA PRO A 67 14.47 -10.46 8.99
C PRO A 67 14.86 -9.44 10.08
N ALA A 68 15.73 -8.48 9.76
CA ALA A 68 16.15 -7.45 10.71
C ALA A 68 14.99 -6.49 11.05
N LEU A 69 14.15 -6.13 10.08
CA LEU A 69 12.95 -5.33 10.35
C LEU A 69 11.97 -6.07 11.27
N ALA A 70 11.82 -7.39 11.09
CA ALA A 70 10.96 -8.22 11.95
C ALA A 70 11.48 -8.29 13.39
N GLU A 71 12.80 -8.38 13.59
CA GLU A 71 13.43 -8.33 14.93
C GLU A 71 13.14 -6.99 15.61
N VAL A 72 13.31 -5.88 14.89
CA VAL A 72 12.99 -4.54 15.41
C VAL A 72 11.50 -4.43 15.76
N TYR A 73 10.61 -4.96 14.89
CA TYR A 73 9.18 -4.95 15.16
C TYR A 73 8.82 -5.71 16.43
N GLN A 74 9.41 -6.88 16.64
CA GLN A 74 9.21 -7.65 17.88
C GLN A 74 9.74 -6.90 19.10
N GLY A 75 10.96 -6.38 19.01
CA GLY A 75 11.58 -5.59 20.08
C GLY A 75 10.75 -4.36 20.46
N LEU A 76 10.23 -3.63 19.45
CA LEU A 76 9.37 -2.47 19.67
C LEU A 76 8.08 -2.84 20.41
N ASN A 77 7.47 -3.98 20.08
CA ASN A 77 6.26 -4.46 20.76
C ASN A 77 6.51 -5.02 22.17
N HIS A 78 7.74 -5.40 22.47
CA HIS A 78 8.17 -5.85 23.81
C HIS A 78 8.80 -4.74 24.65
N GLY A 79 8.98 -3.53 24.09
CA GLY A 79 9.57 -2.39 24.80
C GLY A 79 11.08 -2.53 25.04
N THR A 80 11.79 -3.26 24.16
CA THR A 80 13.25 -3.49 24.27
C THR A 80 14.06 -2.66 23.27
N VAL A 81 13.38 -1.92 22.38
CA VAL A 81 14.04 -1.05 21.38
C VAL A 81 14.35 0.31 22.01
N GLN A 82 15.52 0.86 21.70
CA GLN A 82 15.90 2.22 22.06
C GLN A 82 15.40 3.22 20.99
N ASP A 83 15.32 4.50 21.37
CA ASP A 83 14.98 5.61 20.46
C ASP A 83 13.57 5.49 19.82
N GLU A 84 12.66 4.77 20.50
CA GLU A 84 11.26 4.76 20.10
C GLU A 84 10.62 6.14 20.34
N PHE A 85 9.65 6.50 19.51
CA PHE A 85 8.89 7.74 19.61
C PHE A 85 7.40 7.51 19.41
N VAL A 86 6.57 8.48 19.76
CA VAL A 86 5.12 8.42 19.55
C VAL A 86 4.84 8.44 18.04
N PHE A 87 4.11 7.44 17.56
CA PHE A 87 3.69 7.38 16.16
C PHE A 87 2.49 8.30 15.91
N SER A 88 2.52 9.02 14.80
CA SER A 88 1.44 9.90 14.36
C SER A 88 1.21 9.71 12.86
N GLU A 89 -0.03 9.42 12.48
CA GLU A 89 -0.41 9.29 11.06
C GLU A 89 -0.32 10.63 10.31
N GLN A 90 -0.37 11.76 11.01
CA GLN A 90 -0.23 13.10 10.39
C GLN A 90 1.18 13.35 9.85
N ASP A 91 2.15 12.66 10.44
CA ASP A 91 3.55 12.75 10.04
C ASP A 91 3.92 11.74 8.94
N CYS A 92 2.96 10.95 8.48
CA CYS A 92 3.18 9.97 7.44
C CYS A 92 3.05 10.56 6.03
N GLU A 93 3.92 10.10 5.13
CA GLU A 93 3.69 10.05 3.70
C GLU A 93 2.81 8.84 3.36
N SER A 94 2.42 8.67 2.08
CA SER A 94 1.99 7.36 1.60
C SER A 94 3.13 6.34 1.76
N PRO A 95 2.85 5.02 1.81
CA PRO A 95 3.91 4.02 1.94
C PRO A 95 5.01 4.15 0.88
N LEU A 96 4.62 4.40 -0.37
CA LEU A 96 5.51 4.66 -1.51
C LEU A 96 5.09 5.99 -2.15
N PRO A 97 5.59 7.15 -1.68
CA PRO A 97 5.15 8.45 -2.21
C PRO A 97 5.36 8.59 -3.71
N ARG A 98 6.39 7.95 -4.23
CA ARG A 98 6.75 7.92 -5.66
C ARG A 98 6.88 6.50 -6.16
N ALA A 99 5.80 5.73 -6.10
CA ALA A 99 5.80 4.42 -6.74
C ALA A 99 6.16 4.54 -8.23
N TYR A 100 6.98 3.63 -8.75
CA TYR A 100 7.35 3.64 -10.17
C TYR A 100 6.16 3.49 -11.09
N GLN A 101 5.15 2.79 -10.63
CA GLN A 101 3.91 2.55 -11.35
C GLN A 101 2.82 2.20 -10.35
N TRP A 102 1.60 2.60 -10.65
CA TRP A 102 0.42 2.07 -9.99
C TRP A 102 -0.67 1.80 -11.01
N ALA A 103 -1.49 0.83 -10.71
CA ALA A 103 -2.62 0.45 -11.54
C ALA A 103 -3.79 0.08 -10.63
N ASP A 104 -4.98 0.37 -11.10
CA ASP A 104 -6.23 0.02 -10.46
C ASP A 104 -6.94 -1.07 -11.26
N GLY A 105 -7.33 -2.15 -10.59
CA GLY A 105 -7.99 -3.30 -11.20
C GLY A 105 -9.48 -3.27 -10.94
N SER A 106 -10.27 -2.79 -11.92
CA SER A 106 -11.74 -2.72 -11.82
C SER A 106 -12.37 -4.11 -12.03
N ALA A 107 -12.26 -4.98 -11.03
CA ALA A 107 -12.77 -6.35 -11.07
C ALA A 107 -14.08 -6.55 -10.30
N TYR A 108 -14.59 -5.54 -9.62
CA TYR A 108 -15.83 -5.62 -8.86
C TYR A 108 -17.04 -5.48 -9.78
N VAL A 109 -17.64 -6.62 -10.16
CA VAL A 109 -18.68 -6.70 -11.20
C VAL A 109 -19.82 -5.73 -10.97
N ASN A 110 -20.36 -5.71 -9.76
CA ASN A 110 -21.51 -4.84 -9.44
C ASN A 110 -21.18 -3.34 -9.63
N HIS A 111 -19.99 -2.93 -9.23
CA HIS A 111 -19.53 -1.54 -9.45
C HIS A 111 -19.48 -1.21 -10.94
N VAL A 112 -18.84 -2.05 -11.73
CA VAL A 112 -18.71 -1.82 -13.19
C VAL A 112 -20.08 -1.80 -13.87
N GLU A 113 -21.00 -2.68 -13.49
CA GLU A 113 -22.38 -2.67 -14.02
C GLU A 113 -23.11 -1.34 -13.70
N LEU A 114 -23.01 -0.85 -12.46
CA LEU A 114 -23.62 0.42 -12.06
C LEU A 114 -23.04 1.60 -12.84
N VAL A 115 -21.72 1.68 -12.96
CA VAL A 115 -21.07 2.74 -13.73
C VAL A 115 -21.46 2.71 -15.20
N ARG A 116 -21.49 1.52 -15.83
CA ARG A 116 -21.91 1.38 -17.22
C ARG A 116 -23.37 1.74 -17.42
N ARG A 117 -24.24 1.30 -16.52
CA ARG A 117 -25.66 1.69 -16.55
C ARG A 117 -25.84 3.20 -16.44
N ALA A 118 -25.12 3.86 -15.54
CA ALA A 118 -25.14 5.31 -15.39
C ALA A 118 -24.68 6.05 -16.67
N ARG A 119 -23.82 5.42 -17.46
CA ARG A 119 -23.32 5.93 -18.76
C ARG A 119 -24.12 5.44 -19.97
N ASN A 120 -25.27 4.78 -19.76
CA ASN A 120 -26.06 4.13 -20.81
C ASN A 120 -25.25 3.19 -21.71
N SER A 121 -24.33 2.44 -21.12
CA SER A 121 -23.43 1.52 -21.81
C SER A 121 -23.67 0.09 -21.32
N GLU A 122 -23.52 -0.88 -22.21
CA GLU A 122 -23.61 -2.31 -21.87
C GLU A 122 -22.28 -2.85 -21.38
N MET A 123 -22.33 -3.96 -20.64
CA MET A 123 -21.14 -4.70 -20.24
C MET A 123 -20.50 -5.36 -21.47
N PRO A 124 -19.21 -5.13 -21.75
CA PRO A 124 -18.58 -5.79 -22.87
C PRO A 124 -18.40 -7.29 -22.55
N PRO A 125 -18.58 -8.18 -23.54
CA PRO A 125 -18.36 -9.61 -23.35
C PRO A 125 -16.96 -9.95 -22.81
N SER A 126 -15.94 -9.18 -23.20
CA SER A 126 -14.55 -9.32 -22.73
C SER A 126 -14.35 -9.04 -21.25
N PHE A 127 -15.30 -8.36 -20.59
CA PHE A 127 -15.20 -8.08 -19.15
C PHE A 127 -15.01 -9.35 -18.29
N TRP A 128 -15.53 -10.48 -18.76
CA TRP A 128 -15.47 -11.75 -18.03
C TRP A 128 -14.16 -12.53 -18.25
N THR A 129 -13.38 -12.13 -19.23
CA THR A 129 -12.15 -12.82 -19.64
C THR A 129 -10.91 -11.95 -19.55
N ASP A 130 -11.06 -10.65 -19.71
CA ASP A 130 -9.96 -9.69 -19.77
C ASP A 130 -10.01 -8.76 -18.55
N PRO A 131 -8.90 -8.59 -17.83
CA PRO A 131 -8.86 -7.65 -16.72
C PRO A 131 -9.06 -6.22 -17.22
N LEU A 132 -9.97 -5.49 -16.56
CA LEU A 132 -10.10 -4.05 -16.78
C LEU A 132 -9.13 -3.36 -15.82
N MET A 133 -8.12 -2.69 -16.39
CA MET A 133 -7.07 -2.03 -15.62
C MET A 133 -6.99 -0.55 -15.99
N TYR A 134 -6.93 0.30 -14.98
CA TYR A 134 -6.57 1.70 -15.14
C TYR A 134 -5.08 1.88 -14.82
N GLN A 135 -4.34 2.45 -15.76
CA GLN A 135 -2.95 2.84 -15.54
C GLN A 135 -2.92 4.22 -14.90
N GLY A 136 -2.37 4.30 -13.69
CA GLY A 136 -2.24 5.57 -12.99
C GLY A 136 -1.23 6.53 -13.60
N GLY A 137 -1.33 7.78 -13.20
CA GLY A 137 -0.39 8.83 -13.59
C GLY A 137 0.99 8.68 -12.94
N SER A 138 1.89 9.58 -13.26
CA SER A 138 3.25 9.63 -12.70
C SER A 138 3.42 10.68 -11.60
N ASP A 139 2.33 11.16 -11.07
CA ASP A 139 2.25 12.06 -9.94
C ASP A 139 2.54 11.34 -8.61
N ASP A 140 2.88 12.12 -7.59
CA ASP A 140 3.18 11.60 -6.27
C ASP A 140 1.89 11.28 -5.50
N PHE A 141 1.95 10.32 -4.59
CA PHE A 141 0.87 10.05 -3.64
C PHE A 141 0.97 10.97 -2.43
N ILE A 142 -0.18 11.38 -1.90
CA ILE A 142 -0.26 12.18 -0.68
C ILE A 142 -0.33 11.31 0.57
N GLY A 143 0.04 11.86 1.71
CA GLY A 143 -0.05 11.17 3.00
C GLY A 143 -1.49 10.94 3.47
N PRO A 144 -1.71 10.04 4.43
CA PRO A 144 -3.04 9.60 4.85
C PRO A 144 -3.88 10.70 5.52
N ARG A 145 -3.25 11.79 5.94
CA ARG A 145 -3.90 12.94 6.59
C ARG A 145 -3.65 14.26 5.87
N ASP A 146 -3.09 14.22 4.68
CA ASP A 146 -2.88 15.41 3.87
C ASP A 146 -4.20 15.87 3.26
N GLN A 147 -4.28 17.15 2.96
CA GLN A 147 -5.46 17.72 2.30
C GLN A 147 -5.43 17.32 0.81
N ILE A 148 -6.59 16.95 0.30
CA ILE A 148 -6.79 16.75 -1.13
C ILE A 148 -7.07 18.12 -1.73
N GLU A 149 -6.10 18.64 -2.50
CA GLU A 149 -6.23 19.92 -3.19
C GLU A 149 -6.84 19.72 -4.56
N VAL A 150 -7.92 20.44 -4.86
CA VAL A 150 -8.58 20.42 -6.16
C VAL A 150 -8.70 21.83 -6.71
N VAL A 151 -8.50 21.98 -8.01
CA VAL A 151 -8.58 23.30 -8.69
C VAL A 151 -10.02 23.82 -8.72
N SER A 152 -11.00 22.92 -8.85
CA SER A 152 -12.43 23.26 -8.92
C SER A 152 -13.27 22.06 -8.53
N THR A 153 -14.40 22.31 -7.88
CA THR A 153 -15.44 21.31 -7.58
C THR A 153 -16.47 21.17 -8.70
N GLU A 154 -16.35 21.95 -9.77
CA GLU A 154 -17.32 22.00 -10.87
C GLU A 154 -17.44 20.65 -11.61
N TYR A 155 -16.35 19.89 -11.66
CA TYR A 155 -16.32 18.58 -12.31
C TYR A 155 -16.79 17.43 -11.38
N GLY A 156 -17.14 17.76 -10.15
CA GLY A 156 -17.48 16.79 -9.11
C GLY A 156 -16.23 16.26 -8.39
N ILE A 157 -16.46 15.69 -7.24
CA ILE A 157 -15.44 14.97 -6.44
C ILE A 157 -16.03 13.62 -6.13
N ASP A 158 -15.32 12.57 -6.47
CA ASP A 158 -15.67 11.20 -6.12
C ASP A 158 -14.63 10.63 -5.13
N PHE A 159 -15.09 9.77 -4.24
CA PHE A 159 -14.25 9.13 -3.24
C PHE A 159 -14.35 7.61 -3.41
N GLU A 160 -13.22 6.98 -3.65
CA GLU A 160 -13.09 5.55 -3.76
C GLU A 160 -12.18 5.01 -2.66
N GLY A 161 -12.44 3.78 -2.22
CA GLY A 161 -11.65 3.12 -1.20
C GLY A 161 -11.18 1.76 -1.70
N GLU A 162 -9.88 1.57 -1.83
CA GLU A 162 -9.26 0.38 -2.38
C GLU A 162 -8.27 -0.27 -1.41
N VAL A 163 -8.09 -1.58 -1.58
CA VAL A 163 -7.00 -2.32 -0.94
C VAL A 163 -5.86 -2.43 -1.93
N ALA A 164 -4.78 -1.72 -1.63
CA ALA A 164 -3.58 -1.77 -2.45
C ALA A 164 -2.62 -2.86 -1.96
N VAL A 165 -1.93 -3.50 -2.90
CA VAL A 165 -0.80 -4.41 -2.65
C VAL A 165 0.47 -3.82 -3.25
N ILE A 166 1.60 -4.10 -2.65
CA ILE A 166 2.93 -3.66 -3.09
C ILE A 166 3.78 -4.89 -3.35
#